data_62c305d64f08792de7ab7c01a1792269
#
_entry.id   62c305d64f08792de7ab7c01a1792269
#
_cell.length_a   1.000
_cell.length_b   1.000
_cell.length_c   1.000
_cell.angle_alpha   90.00
_cell.angle_beta   90.00
_cell.angle_gamma   90.00
#
_symmetry.space_group_name_H-M   'P 1'
#
loop_
_entity.id
_entity.type
_entity.pdbx_description
1 polymer ?
#
loop_
_entity_poly.entity_id
_entity_poly.type
_entity_poly.pdbx_seq_one_letter_code
_entity_poly.pdbx_strand_id
1 'polypeptide(L)'
;PYSCPLIRMPEIYLSIAEAMNQLGKANVPDEFGKTAYDYLNLVCQRAGLPSVTSAKVPQGDALLNYLLDERAREFGQEDIRYFDMIRHKKGAEWATRPMEMLETTKVGSGFEYTVSTRDDIKYYWNEYWYLLPFPVTEINKKYGLIQNPGW
;
A
#
# COMPACT_ATOMS: atom_id res chain seq x y z
N PRO A 1 4.29 27.21 -9.70
CA PRO A 1 4.54 26.62 -8.38
C PRO A 1 3.88 25.24 -8.35
N TYR A 2 4.64 24.20 -8.01
CA TYR A 2 4.09 22.88 -7.77
C TYR A 2 3.44 22.89 -6.38
N SER A 3 2.13 22.67 -6.31
CA SER A 3 1.45 22.38 -5.05
C SER A 3 1.47 20.88 -4.83
N CYS A 4 2.12 20.41 -3.77
CA CYS A 4 2.01 19.03 -3.34
C CYS A 4 0.75 18.89 -2.47
N PRO A 5 -0.29 18.18 -2.89
CA PRO A 5 -1.46 17.97 -2.05
C PRO A 5 -1.07 17.08 -0.86
N LEU A 6 -1.42 17.50 0.36
CA LEU A 6 -1.19 16.70 1.56
C LEU A 6 -2.16 15.52 1.65
N ILE A 7 -3.40 15.72 1.21
CA ILE A 7 -4.45 14.69 1.20
C ILE A 7 -5.23 14.84 -0.10
N ARG A 8 -5.54 13.72 -0.76
CA ARG A 8 -6.32 13.65 -1.99
C ARG A 8 -7.57 12.80 -1.80
N MET A 9 -8.61 13.07 -2.57
CA MET A 9 -9.87 12.30 -2.50
C MET A 9 -9.70 10.78 -2.65
N PRO A 10 -8.81 10.25 -3.52
CA PRO A 10 -8.53 8.81 -3.56
C PRO A 10 -8.10 8.23 -2.22
N GLU A 11 -7.36 8.96 -1.40
CA GLU A 11 -6.95 8.50 -0.08
C GLU A 11 -8.16 8.30 0.84
N ILE A 12 -9.11 9.24 0.82
CA ILE A 12 -10.35 9.12 1.58
C ILE A 12 -11.16 7.92 1.09
N TYR A 13 -11.35 7.78 -0.22
CA TYR A 13 -12.13 6.68 -0.78
C TYR A 13 -11.52 5.30 -0.46
N LEU A 14 -10.22 5.13 -0.64
CA LEU A 14 -9.53 3.87 -0.35
C LEU A 14 -9.48 3.58 1.14
N SER A 15 -9.40 4.61 2.00
CA SER A 15 -9.46 4.44 3.46
C SER A 15 -10.86 4.02 3.94
N ILE A 16 -11.92 4.57 3.35
CA ILE A 16 -13.30 4.14 3.64
C ILE A 16 -13.48 2.68 3.20
N ALA A 17 -13.06 2.33 1.98
CA ALA A 17 -13.17 0.96 1.46
C ALA A 17 -12.41 -0.04 2.36
N GLU A 18 -11.22 0.32 2.83
CA GLU A 18 -10.44 -0.48 3.75
C GLU A 18 -11.15 -0.65 5.11
N ALA A 19 -11.66 0.43 5.69
CA ALA A 19 -12.38 0.38 6.96
C ALA A 19 -13.63 -0.51 6.87
N MET A 20 -14.42 -0.37 5.79
CA MET A 20 -15.59 -1.22 5.54
C MET A 20 -15.20 -2.70 5.40
N ASN A 21 -14.08 -2.98 4.71
CA ASN A 21 -13.56 -4.34 4.60
C ASN A 21 -13.13 -4.92 5.96
N GLN A 22 -12.42 -4.15 6.77
CA GLN A 22 -11.98 -4.57 8.11
C GLN A 22 -13.14 -4.81 9.06
N LEU A 23 -14.23 -4.07 8.92
CA LEU A 23 -15.48 -4.29 9.66
C LEU A 23 -16.30 -5.48 9.17
N GLY A 24 -15.86 -6.19 8.13
CA GLY A 24 -16.64 -7.27 7.52
C GLY A 24 -17.87 -6.79 6.75
N LYS A 25 -17.92 -5.51 6.37
CA LYS A 25 -19.05 -4.85 5.73
C LYS A 25 -18.76 -4.37 4.30
N ALA A 26 -17.80 -4.98 3.61
CA ALA A 26 -17.42 -4.51 2.28
C ALA A 26 -18.54 -4.53 1.24
N ASN A 27 -19.54 -5.39 1.43
CA ASN A 27 -20.72 -5.50 0.55
C ASN A 27 -21.97 -4.78 1.11
N VAL A 28 -21.86 -4.14 2.28
CA VAL A 28 -22.99 -3.44 2.91
C VAL A 28 -22.88 -1.95 2.57
N PRO A 29 -23.90 -1.35 1.95
CA PRO A 29 -23.90 0.08 1.68
C PRO A 29 -23.82 0.90 2.97
N ASP A 30 -23.09 2.00 2.93
CA ASP A 30 -23.05 3.01 3.99
C ASP A 30 -24.24 3.99 3.91
N GLU A 31 -24.20 5.06 4.70
CA GLU A 31 -25.24 6.11 4.70
C GLU A 31 -25.39 6.87 3.36
N PHE A 32 -24.38 6.80 2.49
CA PHE A 32 -24.40 7.36 1.14
C PHE A 32 -24.80 6.32 0.07
N GLY A 33 -25.22 5.13 0.48
CA GLY A 33 -25.61 4.03 -0.40
C GLY A 33 -24.43 3.39 -1.14
N LYS A 34 -23.19 3.55 -0.67
CA LYS A 34 -21.96 3.04 -1.30
C LYS A 34 -21.34 1.90 -0.52
N THR A 35 -20.90 0.88 -1.25
CA THR A 35 -20.11 -0.23 -0.73
C THR A 35 -18.61 0.07 -0.78
N ALA A 36 -17.77 -0.77 -0.14
CA ALA A 36 -16.31 -0.68 -0.27
C ALA A 36 -15.85 -0.77 -1.74
N TYR A 37 -16.53 -1.59 -2.53
CA TYR A 37 -16.23 -1.74 -3.96
C TYR A 37 -16.58 -0.49 -4.76
N ASP A 38 -17.65 0.21 -4.39
CA ASP A 38 -18.00 1.46 -5.06
C ASP A 38 -16.95 2.54 -4.81
N TYR A 39 -16.45 2.66 -3.59
CA TYR A 39 -15.36 3.58 -3.28
C TYR A 39 -14.06 3.23 -3.99
N LEU A 40 -13.66 1.95 -3.99
CA LEU A 40 -12.52 1.46 -4.76
C LEU A 40 -12.67 1.77 -6.24
N ASN A 41 -13.85 1.53 -6.80
CA ASN A 41 -14.12 1.73 -8.21
C ASN A 41 -14.12 3.20 -8.65
N LEU A 42 -14.38 4.16 -7.75
CA LEU A 42 -14.17 5.57 -8.05
C LEU A 42 -12.71 5.87 -8.44
N VAL A 43 -11.76 5.19 -7.81
CA VAL A 43 -10.32 5.35 -8.10
C VAL A 43 -9.94 4.58 -9.37
N CYS A 44 -10.30 3.29 -9.44
CA CYS A 44 -9.98 2.44 -10.58
C CYS A 44 -10.53 3.00 -11.91
N GLN A 45 -11.81 3.40 -11.93
CA GLN A 45 -12.46 3.93 -13.13
C GLN A 45 -11.88 5.27 -13.58
N ARG A 46 -11.50 6.14 -12.65
CA ARG A 46 -10.79 7.38 -12.99
C ARG A 46 -9.48 7.09 -13.71
N ALA A 47 -8.80 6.01 -13.36
CA ALA A 47 -7.58 5.56 -14.01
C ALA A 47 -7.82 4.74 -15.30
N GLY A 48 -9.08 4.59 -15.74
CA GLY A 48 -9.44 3.80 -16.93
C GLY A 48 -9.40 2.28 -16.71
N LEU A 49 -9.34 1.83 -15.46
CA LEU A 49 -9.32 0.41 -15.12
C LEU A 49 -10.74 -0.17 -15.04
N PRO A 50 -10.91 -1.48 -15.33
CA PRO A 50 -12.20 -2.15 -15.17
C PRO A 50 -12.61 -2.21 -13.70
N SER A 51 -13.93 -2.24 -13.48
CA SER A 51 -14.48 -2.34 -12.13
C SER A 51 -14.11 -3.64 -11.43
N VAL A 52 -13.81 -3.50 -10.15
CA VAL A 52 -13.58 -4.59 -9.20
C VAL A 52 -14.90 -4.97 -8.55
N THR A 53 -15.15 -6.27 -8.41
CA THR A 53 -16.37 -6.80 -7.79
C THR A 53 -16.01 -7.84 -6.72
N SER A 54 -16.93 -8.09 -5.79
CA SER A 54 -16.76 -9.11 -4.76
C SER A 54 -16.59 -10.52 -5.33
N ALA A 55 -17.09 -10.79 -6.55
CA ALA A 55 -16.89 -12.06 -7.24
C ALA A 55 -15.43 -12.25 -7.72
N LYS A 56 -14.76 -11.16 -8.09
CA LYS A 56 -13.34 -11.18 -8.54
C LYS A 56 -12.37 -11.10 -7.37
N VAL A 57 -12.68 -10.25 -6.41
CA VAL A 57 -11.85 -9.98 -5.23
C VAL A 57 -12.74 -10.09 -4.00
N PRO A 58 -12.78 -11.25 -3.34
CA PRO A 58 -13.60 -11.46 -2.15
C PRO A 58 -13.22 -10.54 -0.99
N GLN A 59 -14.22 -10.19 -0.16
CA GLN A 59 -14.00 -9.47 1.10
C GLN A 59 -13.02 -10.19 2.02
N GLY A 60 -12.32 -9.44 2.85
CA GLY A 60 -11.30 -9.93 3.76
C GLY A 60 -9.89 -9.67 3.23
N ASP A 61 -8.96 -10.59 3.42
CA ASP A 61 -7.55 -10.42 3.07
C ASP A 61 -7.32 -10.19 1.56
N ALA A 62 -8.13 -10.81 0.71
CA ALA A 62 -8.02 -10.61 -0.74
C ALA A 62 -8.33 -9.15 -1.11
N LEU A 63 -9.42 -8.59 -0.59
CA LEU A 63 -9.77 -7.19 -0.83
C LEU A 63 -8.78 -6.25 -0.15
N LEU A 64 -8.31 -6.55 1.06
CA LEU A 64 -7.29 -5.75 1.73
C LEU A 64 -6.02 -5.65 0.89
N ASN A 65 -5.48 -6.78 0.43
CA ASN A 65 -4.28 -6.79 -0.39
C ASN A 65 -4.48 -6.02 -1.71
N TYR A 66 -5.64 -6.17 -2.34
CA TYR A 66 -5.98 -5.41 -3.54
C TYR A 66 -6.01 -3.89 -3.27
N LEU A 67 -6.66 -3.47 -2.18
CA LEU A 67 -6.72 -2.06 -1.77
C LEU A 67 -5.32 -1.49 -1.50
N LEU A 68 -4.46 -2.24 -0.80
CA LEU A 68 -3.09 -1.81 -0.52
C LEU A 68 -2.24 -1.71 -1.80
N ASP A 69 -2.45 -2.58 -2.77
CA ASP A 69 -1.78 -2.51 -4.06
C ASP A 69 -2.34 -1.36 -4.92
N GLU A 70 -3.65 -1.09 -4.85
CA GLU A 70 -4.24 0.08 -5.52
C GLU A 70 -3.74 1.39 -4.92
N ARG A 71 -3.62 1.46 -3.58
CA ARG A 71 -2.97 2.59 -2.89
C ARG A 71 -1.53 2.79 -3.36
N ALA A 72 -0.76 1.70 -3.53
CA ALA A 72 0.61 1.78 -4.01
C ALA A 72 0.70 2.34 -5.44
N ARG A 73 -0.25 1.97 -6.31
CA ARG A 73 -0.33 2.50 -7.68
C ARG A 73 -0.78 3.95 -7.72
N GLU A 74 -1.85 4.29 -6.98
CA GLU A 74 -2.44 5.63 -6.95
C GLU A 74 -1.50 6.67 -6.32
N PHE A 75 -0.75 6.28 -5.28
CA PHE A 75 0.11 7.16 -4.50
C PHE A 75 1.61 6.89 -4.72
N GLY A 76 1.98 6.40 -5.89
CA GLY A 76 3.38 6.23 -6.24
C GLY A 76 4.17 7.52 -6.02
N GLN A 77 5.28 7.44 -5.27
CA GLN A 77 6.14 8.57 -4.89
C GLN A 77 5.51 9.61 -3.91
N GLU A 78 4.40 9.25 -3.24
CA GLU A 78 3.80 10.07 -2.18
C GLU A 78 4.05 9.49 -0.77
N ASP A 79 5.02 8.57 -0.63
CA ASP A 79 5.51 7.94 0.62
C ASP A 79 4.46 7.11 1.40
N ILE A 80 3.25 6.95 0.89
CA ILE A 80 2.15 6.24 1.58
C ILE A 80 2.45 4.75 1.74
N ARG A 81 3.15 4.12 0.78
CA ARG A 81 3.42 2.67 0.78
C ARG A 81 4.16 2.22 2.03
N TYR A 82 5.13 3.00 2.52
CA TYR A 82 5.85 2.69 3.74
C TYR A 82 4.91 2.63 4.95
N PHE A 83 4.03 3.61 5.11
CA PHE A 83 3.07 3.63 6.22
C PHE A 83 2.05 2.50 6.12
N ASP A 84 1.59 2.15 4.91
CA ASP A 84 0.72 0.99 4.70
C ASP A 84 1.42 -0.31 5.12
N MET A 85 2.71 -0.48 4.80
CA MET A 85 3.52 -1.61 5.22
C MET A 85 3.64 -1.71 6.75
N ILE A 86 3.90 -0.58 7.43
CA ILE A 86 4.06 -0.53 8.88
C ILE A 86 2.75 -0.84 9.59
N ARG A 87 1.64 -0.16 9.26
CA ARG A 87 0.36 -0.29 9.95
C ARG A 87 -0.30 -1.66 9.75
N HIS A 88 -0.03 -2.33 8.64
CA HIS A 88 -0.52 -3.70 8.37
C HIS A 88 0.50 -4.80 8.71
N LYS A 89 1.64 -4.45 9.30
CA LYS A 89 2.73 -5.38 9.63
C LYS A 89 3.16 -6.25 8.43
N LYS A 90 3.23 -5.65 7.26
CA LYS A 90 3.62 -6.30 5.99
C LYS A 90 5.12 -6.21 5.69
N GLY A 91 5.94 -5.74 6.64
CA GLY A 91 7.37 -5.51 6.43
C GLY A 91 8.11 -6.76 5.99
N ALA A 92 7.95 -7.87 6.73
CA ALA A 92 8.58 -9.13 6.37
C ALA A 92 8.12 -9.66 5.00
N GLU A 93 6.81 -9.57 4.71
CA GLU A 93 6.25 -10.03 3.43
C GLU A 93 6.73 -9.17 2.25
N TRP A 94 6.70 -7.84 2.37
CA TRP A 94 6.97 -6.96 1.24
C TRP A 94 8.46 -6.68 1.02
N ALA A 95 9.25 -6.59 2.09
CA ALA A 95 10.68 -6.35 1.97
C ALA A 95 11.43 -7.58 1.42
N THR A 96 10.88 -8.79 1.59
CA THR A 96 11.52 -10.03 1.11
C THR A 96 11.01 -10.50 -0.24
N ARG A 97 10.04 -9.81 -0.85
CA ARG A 97 9.59 -10.12 -2.21
C ARG A 97 10.75 -9.92 -3.20
N PRO A 98 10.90 -10.83 -4.17
CA PRO A 98 11.85 -10.61 -5.25
C PRO A 98 11.58 -9.28 -5.96
N MET A 99 12.63 -8.56 -6.32
CA MET A 99 12.47 -7.37 -7.14
C MET A 99 12.20 -7.78 -8.58
N GLU A 100 11.03 -7.42 -9.08
CA GLU A 100 10.67 -7.63 -10.48
C GLU A 100 11.09 -6.43 -11.33
N MET A 101 11.56 -6.70 -12.53
CA MET A 101 11.88 -5.71 -13.56
C MET A 101 11.05 -5.96 -14.80
N LEU A 102 10.60 -4.90 -15.42
CA LEU A 102 9.99 -4.94 -16.74
C LEU A 102 11.08 -4.70 -17.79
N GLU A 103 11.45 -5.73 -18.52
CA GLU A 103 12.32 -5.62 -19.68
C GLU A 103 11.51 -5.30 -20.93
N THR A 104 11.93 -4.29 -21.67
CA THR A 104 11.27 -3.85 -22.88
C THR A 104 12.20 -4.05 -24.05
N THR A 105 11.81 -4.93 -24.99
CA THR A 105 12.57 -5.20 -26.21
C THR A 105 11.80 -4.66 -27.42
N LYS A 106 12.48 -3.88 -28.25
CA LYS A 106 11.90 -3.41 -29.51
C LYS A 106 11.88 -4.54 -30.54
N VAL A 107 10.69 -4.89 -31.05
CA VAL A 107 10.49 -5.93 -32.06
C VAL A 107 9.73 -5.31 -33.24
N GLY A 108 10.41 -5.13 -34.36
CA GLY A 108 9.85 -4.45 -35.51
C GLY A 108 9.41 -3.02 -35.21
N SER A 109 8.14 -2.70 -35.40
CA SER A 109 7.52 -1.40 -35.08
C SER A 109 6.88 -1.37 -33.68
N GLY A 110 6.90 -2.47 -32.93
CA GLY A 110 6.30 -2.61 -31.60
C GLY A 110 7.31 -2.87 -30.50
N PHE A 111 6.80 -3.19 -29.31
CA PHE A 111 7.59 -3.56 -28.14
C PHE A 111 7.04 -4.85 -27.53
N GLU A 112 7.95 -5.72 -27.12
CA GLU A 112 7.64 -6.86 -26.26
C GLU A 112 8.06 -6.55 -24.82
N TYR A 113 7.28 -7.04 -23.87
CA TYR A 113 7.49 -6.82 -22.44
C TYR A 113 7.67 -8.16 -21.76
N THR A 114 8.76 -8.31 -21.04
CA THR A 114 9.05 -9.51 -20.25
C THR A 114 9.29 -9.11 -18.81
N VAL A 115 8.65 -9.81 -17.87
CA VAL A 115 8.94 -9.63 -16.43
C VAL A 115 10.08 -10.58 -16.07
N SER A 116 11.18 -10.03 -15.55
CA SER A 116 12.31 -10.77 -15.01
C SER A 116 12.50 -10.45 -13.53
N THR A 117 13.17 -11.34 -12.81
CA THR A 117 13.44 -11.19 -11.38
C THR A 117 14.90 -10.84 -11.17
N ARG A 118 15.18 -9.86 -10.30
CA ARG A 118 16.54 -9.54 -9.86
C ARG A 118 16.89 -10.33 -8.61
N ASP A 119 17.72 -11.35 -8.74
CA ASP A 119 18.19 -12.16 -7.63
C ASP A 119 19.43 -11.61 -6.94
N ASP A 120 20.08 -10.60 -7.53
CA ASP A 120 21.25 -9.91 -7.00
C ASP A 120 20.91 -8.89 -5.89
N ILE A 121 19.64 -8.47 -5.80
CA ILE A 121 19.16 -7.55 -4.77
C ILE A 121 18.31 -8.33 -3.77
N LYS A 122 18.82 -8.44 -2.54
CA LYS A 122 18.11 -9.07 -1.43
C LYS A 122 17.85 -8.06 -0.34
N TYR A 123 16.60 -7.91 -0.01
CA TYR A 123 16.18 -7.14 1.16
C TYR A 123 15.92 -8.07 2.32
N TYR A 124 16.09 -7.56 3.53
CA TYR A 124 15.74 -8.26 4.75
C TYR A 124 14.91 -7.34 5.63
N TRP A 125 14.20 -7.93 6.57
CA TRP A 125 13.34 -7.22 7.50
C TRP A 125 13.64 -7.66 8.93
N ASN A 126 13.60 -6.69 9.85
CA ASN A 126 13.62 -6.96 11.27
C ASN A 126 12.34 -6.47 11.93
N GLU A 127 11.78 -7.27 12.81
CA GLU A 127 10.49 -6.96 13.47
C GLU A 127 10.53 -5.67 14.29
N TYR A 128 11.67 -5.29 14.86
CA TYR A 128 11.80 -4.05 15.59
C TYR A 128 11.72 -2.80 14.69
N TRP A 129 11.82 -2.93 13.35
CA TRP A 129 11.70 -1.80 12.42
C TRP A 129 10.27 -1.27 12.27
N TYR A 130 9.27 -1.97 12.84
CA TYR A 130 7.93 -1.39 12.95
C TYR A 130 7.87 -0.20 13.91
N LEU A 131 8.82 -0.07 14.82
CA LEU A 131 8.95 1.06 15.74
C LEU A 131 10.33 1.70 15.53
N LEU A 132 10.37 2.94 15.06
CA LEU A 132 11.63 3.65 14.89
C LEU A 132 12.30 3.91 16.24
N PRO A 133 13.65 3.92 16.30
CA PRO A 133 14.36 4.21 17.54
C PRO A 133 14.14 5.67 17.95
N PHE A 134 14.11 5.91 19.25
CA PHE A 134 14.28 7.26 19.76
C PHE A 134 15.72 7.74 19.51
N PRO A 135 15.92 9.00 19.13
CA PRO A 135 17.27 9.55 18.99
C PRO A 135 18.07 9.40 20.29
N VAL A 136 19.34 9.01 20.19
CA VAL A 136 20.21 8.83 21.34
C VAL A 136 20.30 10.11 22.19
N THR A 137 20.22 11.28 21.55
CA THR A 137 20.17 12.58 22.23
C THR A 137 18.99 12.72 23.16
N GLU A 138 17.83 12.14 22.82
CA GLU A 138 16.64 12.17 23.66
C GLU A 138 16.76 11.20 24.84
N ILE A 139 17.28 10.00 24.61
CA ILE A 139 17.56 9.02 25.68
C ILE A 139 18.53 9.60 26.72
N ASN A 140 19.58 10.31 26.25
CA ASN A 140 20.62 10.88 27.11
C ASN A 140 20.15 12.04 28.01
N LYS A 141 18.96 12.61 27.76
CA LYS A 141 18.35 13.63 28.64
C LYS A 141 17.88 13.07 29.98
N LYS A 142 17.80 11.74 30.14
CA LYS A 142 17.51 11.01 31.42
C LYS A 142 16.19 11.40 32.09
N TYR A 143 15.18 11.75 31.33
CA TYR A 143 13.83 12.00 31.87
C TYR A 143 12.93 10.75 31.90
N GLY A 144 13.55 9.54 31.87
CA GLY A 144 12.82 8.27 31.98
C GLY A 144 12.39 7.68 30.62
N LEU A 145 12.81 8.26 29.49
CA LEU A 145 12.55 7.69 28.17
C LEU A 145 13.33 6.38 27.99
N ILE A 146 12.61 5.32 27.70
CA ILE A 146 13.17 3.99 27.42
C ILE A 146 13.11 3.76 25.91
N GLN A 147 14.21 3.21 25.37
CA GLN A 147 14.31 2.89 23.94
C GLN A 147 13.27 1.83 23.52
N ASN A 148 12.83 1.90 22.29
CA ASN A 148 11.96 0.87 21.71
C ASN A 148 12.67 -0.49 21.69
N PRO A 149 11.94 -1.61 21.87
CA PRO A 149 12.54 -2.94 21.89
C PRO A 149 13.35 -3.24 20.63
N GLY A 150 14.54 -3.79 20.80
CA GLY A 150 15.44 -4.19 19.70
C GLY A 150 16.44 -3.14 19.24
N TRP A 151 16.40 -1.94 19.82
CA TRP A 151 17.32 -0.83 19.50
C TRP A 151 18.31 -0.53 20.62
#